data_e35fcbf43b2ce23e555223e304cf9cd1
#
_entry.id   e35fcbf43b2ce23e555223e304cf9cd1
#
_cell.length_a   1.000
_cell.length_b   1.000
_cell.length_c   1.000
_cell.angle_alpha   90.00
_cell.angle_beta   90.00
_cell.angle_gamma   90.00
#
_symmetry.space_group_name_H-M   'P 1'
#
loop_
_entity.id
_entity.type
_entity.pdbx_description
1 polymer ?
#
loop_
_entity_poly.entity_id
_entity_poly.type
_entity_poly.pdbx_seq_one_letter_code
_entity_poly.pdbx_strand_id
1 'polypeptide(L)'
;MMMNRCEGQTRRTQGTQRSIVVGLCLGVLCVLCVERAAGAQEPAAPQTVSPAQLQAAIAKLGDLDYATRTNASRMVRRTASAQAVPVLMQAVSEQADGYVRYRALVLLTGFNDPRTKDAMRESLASPNDRLRTVAYSFFEHNPDRAMVAQFMSSLDKEQAEFVRPALVRALASVAAGAQGDDVGRARQALVREVSRGEDFFRSAVIEALGDYKAQYAFDALTAVAKLDGPLQDDAALALGKIGDKRALDTLAAIQRTAPRPAQPAIATAICLLDVNCESHQSYLVDTLKFSDKNPGFQELLRAAAAGLGALAVAGHAEAAQALVDLGVPSKDPTRAPMSLALATVALRNTPLTMAMLEKHPGRENAIVLLAEGFDMLEEDLDKERFFAFTRRTYWESPDNLPRRALMQTLIGKLDF
;
A
#
# COMPACT_ATOMS: atom_id res chain seq x y z
N MET A 1 46.07 9.35 -41.54
CA MET A 1 47.54 9.26 -41.49
C MET A 1 47.88 8.07 -40.65
N MET A 2 48.45 7.05 -41.31
CA MET A 2 49.24 5.86 -40.87
C MET A 2 48.59 4.98 -39.80
N MET A 3 48.00 3.82 -40.13
CA MET A 3 48.66 2.54 -40.59
C MET A 3 49.83 2.11 -39.68
N ASN A 4 49.63 0.96 -38.95
CA ASN A 4 50.45 -0.20 -39.26
C ASN A 4 49.90 -1.49 -38.62
N ARG A 5 49.76 -2.44 -39.50
CA ARG A 5 49.66 -3.89 -39.31
C ARG A 5 50.96 -4.46 -38.72
N CYS A 6 50.86 -5.62 -38.04
CA CYS A 6 51.76 -6.75 -38.32
C CYS A 6 51.14 -8.08 -37.91
N GLU A 7 51.11 -8.94 -38.88
CA GLU A 7 50.73 -10.38 -38.93
C GLU A 7 51.88 -11.28 -38.45
N GLY A 8 51.47 -12.52 -38.17
CA GLY A 8 52.23 -13.74 -38.46
C GLY A 8 52.89 -14.38 -37.24
N GLN A 9 52.86 -15.62 -36.93
CA GLN A 9 52.81 -16.85 -37.71
C GLN A 9 52.75 -18.06 -36.74
N THR A 10 52.08 -19.07 -37.19
CA THR A 10 52.04 -20.48 -36.77
C THR A 10 53.39 -21.14 -36.52
N ARG A 11 53.45 -22.10 -35.57
CA ARG A 11 54.07 -23.41 -35.77
C ARG A 11 53.61 -24.50 -34.79
N ARG A 12 53.21 -25.62 -35.39
CA ARG A 12 52.97 -26.95 -34.80
C ARG A 12 54.26 -27.55 -34.26
N THR A 13 54.20 -28.35 -33.22
CA THR A 13 54.82 -29.70 -33.21
C THR A 13 54.17 -30.61 -32.17
N GLN A 14 54.01 -31.82 -32.56
CA GLN A 14 53.48 -33.06 -32.01
C GLN A 14 54.32 -33.61 -30.86
N GLY A 15 53.65 -34.43 -30.01
CA GLY A 15 54.38 -35.52 -29.35
C GLY A 15 53.73 -36.06 -28.07
N THR A 16 52.85 -37.05 -28.24
CA THR A 16 52.73 -38.37 -27.59
C THR A 16 52.77 -38.55 -26.04
N GLN A 17 51.62 -39.10 -25.57
CA GLN A 17 51.46 -40.27 -24.66
C GLN A 17 51.87 -40.18 -23.19
N ARG A 18 50.89 -40.33 -22.30
CA ARG A 18 50.44 -41.54 -21.55
C ARG A 18 49.48 -41.12 -20.42
N SER A 19 48.32 -41.54 -20.55
CA SER A 19 47.44 -42.43 -19.75
C SER A 19 47.59 -42.46 -18.23
N ILE A 20 46.37 -42.43 -17.62
CA ILE A 20 45.99 -42.95 -16.30
C ILE A 20 46.24 -42.02 -15.10
N VAL A 21 45.25 -41.27 -14.70
CA VAL A 21 44.51 -41.39 -13.46
C VAL A 21 43.17 -40.63 -13.66
N VAL A 22 42.20 -41.34 -14.15
CA VAL A 22 40.78 -40.94 -14.11
C VAL A 22 40.20 -41.58 -12.86
N GLY A 23 39.49 -40.77 -12.07
CA GLY A 23 38.61 -41.28 -11.04
C GLY A 23 38.97 -40.81 -9.65
N LEU A 24 38.49 -39.64 -9.25
CA LEU A 24 38.05 -39.28 -7.89
C LEU A 24 37.90 -37.75 -7.67
N CYS A 25 37.50 -36.98 -8.65
CA CYS A 25 37.20 -35.57 -8.45
C CYS A 25 35.89 -35.12 -9.09
N LEU A 26 34.97 -36.01 -9.40
CA LEU A 26 33.64 -35.67 -9.98
C LEU A 26 32.49 -35.79 -9.01
N GLY A 27 32.76 -36.01 -7.70
CA GLY A 27 31.75 -36.17 -6.68
C GLY A 27 31.52 -34.96 -5.75
N VAL A 28 32.40 -33.95 -5.79
CA VAL A 28 32.32 -32.81 -4.81
C VAL A 28 31.91 -31.49 -5.47
N LEU A 29 31.88 -31.38 -6.78
CA LEU A 29 31.53 -30.11 -7.44
C LEU A 29 30.05 -29.99 -7.84
N CYS A 30 29.21 -30.99 -7.62
CA CYS A 30 27.77 -30.96 -7.88
C CYS A 30 26.92 -30.60 -6.64
N VAL A 31 27.49 -30.42 -5.47
CA VAL A 31 26.73 -30.05 -4.24
C VAL A 31 26.73 -28.53 -3.97
N LEU A 32 27.57 -27.77 -4.67
CA LEU A 32 27.66 -26.29 -4.44
C LEU A 32 26.91 -25.45 -5.49
N CYS A 33 26.16 -26.05 -6.41
CA CYS A 33 25.39 -25.30 -7.43
C CYS A 33 23.86 -25.40 -7.30
N VAL A 34 23.31 -25.83 -6.17
CA VAL A 34 21.85 -25.91 -5.94
C VAL A 34 21.39 -25.03 -4.76
N GLU A 35 22.22 -24.15 -4.25
CA GLU A 35 21.75 -23.07 -3.38
C GLU A 35 21.40 -21.80 -4.19
N ARG A 36 20.74 -21.94 -5.32
CA ARG A 36 19.90 -20.87 -5.86
C ARG A 36 18.55 -20.94 -5.18
N ALA A 37 18.39 -20.10 -4.12
CA ALA A 37 17.13 -19.50 -3.70
C ALA A 37 15.87 -20.34 -3.99
N ALA A 38 15.71 -21.48 -3.34
CA ALA A 38 14.39 -21.90 -2.93
C ALA A 38 13.98 -20.84 -1.91
N GLY A 39 13.17 -19.86 -2.31
CA GLY A 39 12.51 -18.96 -1.40
C GLY A 39 11.91 -19.83 -0.29
N ALA A 40 12.36 -19.63 0.95
CA ALA A 40 11.99 -20.52 2.04
C ALA A 40 10.46 -20.63 2.06
N GLN A 41 9.96 -21.84 1.82
CA GLN A 41 8.52 -22.11 1.78
C GLN A 41 7.91 -21.56 3.08
N GLU A 42 6.79 -20.84 2.94
CA GLU A 42 6.08 -20.33 4.13
C GLU A 42 5.73 -21.49 5.06
N PRO A 43 6.06 -21.42 6.36
CA PRO A 43 5.74 -22.49 7.29
C PRO A 43 4.22 -22.69 7.39
N ALA A 44 3.79 -23.94 7.55
CA ALA A 44 2.38 -24.31 7.61
C ALA A 44 1.62 -23.73 8.81
N ALA A 45 2.35 -23.25 9.84
CA ALA A 45 1.81 -22.66 11.06
C ALA A 45 2.82 -21.70 11.69
N PRO A 46 2.40 -20.84 12.63
CA PRO A 46 3.30 -20.01 13.42
C PRO A 46 4.39 -20.83 14.10
N GLN A 47 5.60 -20.34 14.07
CA GLN A 47 6.78 -21.05 14.58
C GLN A 47 7.13 -20.64 16.00
N THR A 48 7.67 -21.57 16.76
CA THR A 48 8.36 -21.31 18.02
C THR A 48 9.85 -21.14 17.73
N VAL A 49 10.43 -20.02 18.15
CA VAL A 49 11.85 -19.71 17.98
C VAL A 49 12.50 -19.55 19.35
N SER A 50 13.85 -19.65 19.44
CA SER A 50 14.52 -19.36 20.69
C SER A 50 14.44 -17.86 21.05
N PRO A 51 14.42 -17.49 22.33
CA PRO A 51 14.42 -16.08 22.74
C PRO A 51 15.60 -15.29 22.14
N ALA A 52 16.79 -15.90 22.06
CA ALA A 52 17.97 -15.27 21.47
C ALA A 52 17.78 -14.98 19.97
N GLN A 53 17.18 -15.89 19.22
CA GLN A 53 16.88 -15.67 17.80
C GLN A 53 15.86 -14.52 17.60
N LEU A 54 14.82 -14.47 18.42
CA LEU A 54 13.81 -13.41 18.34
C LEU A 54 14.41 -12.04 18.71
N GLN A 55 15.21 -11.95 19.76
CA GLN A 55 15.91 -10.72 20.15
C GLN A 55 16.86 -10.25 19.05
N ALA A 56 17.62 -11.18 18.44
CA ALA A 56 18.50 -10.87 17.32
C ALA A 56 17.72 -10.36 16.10
N ALA A 57 16.55 -10.91 15.82
CA ALA A 57 15.69 -10.43 14.75
C ALA A 57 15.18 -9.00 15.05
N ILE A 58 14.72 -8.72 16.27
CA ILE A 58 14.30 -7.37 16.67
C ILE A 58 15.43 -6.34 16.48
N ALA A 59 16.66 -6.68 16.92
CA ALA A 59 17.80 -5.78 16.74
C ALA A 59 18.11 -5.50 15.25
N LYS A 60 17.87 -6.46 14.36
CA LYS A 60 18.07 -6.33 12.91
C LYS A 60 16.95 -5.58 12.17
N LEU A 61 15.86 -5.21 12.82
CA LEU A 61 14.80 -4.39 12.19
C LEU A 61 15.31 -3.00 11.77
N GLY A 62 16.40 -2.50 12.37
CA GLY A 62 17.06 -1.24 12.03
C GLY A 62 18.31 -1.39 11.17
N ASP A 63 18.65 -2.58 10.68
CA ASP A 63 19.85 -2.81 9.87
C ASP A 63 19.83 -1.97 8.59
N LEU A 64 20.97 -1.49 8.12
CA LEU A 64 21.10 -0.71 6.90
C LEU A 64 20.84 -1.56 5.64
N ASP A 65 21.17 -2.85 5.70
CA ASP A 65 20.91 -3.79 4.60
C ASP A 65 19.42 -4.15 4.52
N TYR A 66 18.83 -3.90 3.35
CA TYR A 66 17.41 -4.15 3.11
C TYR A 66 17.03 -5.63 3.29
N ALA A 67 17.84 -6.55 2.75
CA ALA A 67 17.56 -7.98 2.84
C ALA A 67 17.60 -8.47 4.30
N THR A 68 18.52 -7.95 5.10
CA THR A 68 18.64 -8.24 6.54
C THR A 68 17.38 -7.77 7.29
N ARG A 69 16.90 -6.55 7.04
CA ARG A 69 15.65 -6.03 7.65
C ARG A 69 14.42 -6.85 7.26
N THR A 70 14.30 -7.19 5.97
CA THR A 70 13.17 -7.99 5.45
C THR A 70 13.16 -9.37 6.07
N ASN A 71 14.32 -10.05 6.15
CA ASN A 71 14.44 -11.36 6.78
C ASN A 71 14.12 -11.31 8.28
N ALA A 72 14.54 -10.26 8.97
CA ALA A 72 14.20 -10.04 10.38
C ALA A 72 12.70 -9.86 10.58
N SER A 73 12.06 -9.00 9.79
CA SER A 73 10.61 -8.76 9.81
C SER A 73 9.83 -10.04 9.52
N ARG A 74 10.28 -10.82 8.53
CA ARG A 74 9.70 -12.12 8.16
C ARG A 74 9.78 -13.13 9.30
N MET A 75 10.93 -13.23 9.97
CA MET A 75 11.07 -14.09 11.14
C MET A 75 10.09 -13.71 12.24
N VAL A 76 10.00 -12.42 12.58
CA VAL A 76 9.07 -11.92 13.60
C VAL A 76 7.62 -12.27 13.23
N ARG A 77 7.19 -12.00 12.00
CA ARG A 77 5.83 -12.29 11.53
C ARG A 77 5.45 -13.77 11.59
N ARG A 78 6.44 -14.66 11.42
CA ARG A 78 6.28 -16.12 11.47
C ARG A 78 6.30 -16.68 12.90
N THR A 79 6.72 -15.87 13.86
CA THR A 79 6.82 -16.29 15.27
C THR A 79 5.42 -16.33 15.91
N ALA A 80 5.18 -17.32 16.76
CA ALA A 80 3.93 -17.43 17.53
C ALA A 80 3.67 -16.16 18.35
N SER A 81 2.43 -15.68 18.35
CA SER A 81 2.01 -14.43 19.01
C SER A 81 2.42 -14.38 20.49
N ALA A 82 2.29 -15.49 21.20
CA ALA A 82 2.68 -15.59 22.62
C ALA A 82 4.15 -15.25 22.88
N GLN A 83 5.03 -15.45 21.89
CA GLN A 83 6.44 -15.10 21.97
C GLN A 83 6.73 -13.71 21.37
N ALA A 84 6.16 -13.41 20.20
CA ALA A 84 6.48 -12.20 19.46
C ALA A 84 5.96 -10.93 20.16
N VAL A 85 4.70 -10.96 20.64
CA VAL A 85 4.05 -9.75 21.18
C VAL A 85 4.76 -9.16 22.39
N PRO A 86 5.14 -9.93 23.45
CA PRO A 86 5.86 -9.36 24.59
C PRO A 86 7.18 -8.70 24.18
N VAL A 87 7.93 -9.33 23.27
CA VAL A 87 9.24 -8.82 22.83
C VAL A 87 9.08 -7.58 21.96
N LEU A 88 8.06 -7.52 21.10
CA LEU A 88 7.73 -6.34 20.32
C LEU A 88 7.29 -5.17 21.21
N MET A 89 6.45 -5.41 22.20
CA MET A 89 6.04 -4.38 23.16
C MET A 89 7.25 -3.81 23.93
N GLN A 90 8.14 -4.68 24.39
CA GLN A 90 9.39 -4.25 25.00
C GLN A 90 10.23 -3.43 24.02
N ALA A 91 10.33 -3.84 22.76
CA ALA A 91 11.10 -3.10 21.76
C ALA A 91 10.51 -1.71 21.50
N VAL A 92 9.18 -1.57 21.43
CA VAL A 92 8.51 -0.25 21.28
C VAL A 92 8.85 0.69 22.43
N SER A 93 8.92 0.21 23.66
CA SER A 93 9.19 1.04 24.84
C SER A 93 10.67 1.31 25.10
N GLU A 94 11.54 0.31 24.93
CA GLU A 94 12.91 0.31 25.47
C GLU A 94 14.03 0.44 24.45
N GLN A 95 13.78 0.18 23.15
CA GLN A 95 14.84 0.27 22.14
C GLN A 95 15.36 1.71 21.99
N ALA A 96 16.68 1.85 21.98
CA ALA A 96 17.31 3.15 21.81
C ALA A 96 17.12 3.69 20.35
N ASP A 97 17.13 2.79 19.36
CA ASP A 97 16.91 3.15 17.96
C ASP A 97 15.43 3.41 17.69
N GLY A 98 15.11 4.65 17.37
CA GLY A 98 13.73 5.08 17.04
C GLY A 98 13.14 4.40 15.82
N TYR A 99 13.98 3.94 14.87
CA TYR A 99 13.51 3.19 13.70
C TYR A 99 13.15 1.74 14.07
N VAL A 100 13.92 1.08 14.94
CA VAL A 100 13.57 -0.24 15.48
C VAL A 100 12.25 -0.17 16.24
N ARG A 101 12.07 0.86 17.10
CA ARG A 101 10.80 1.11 17.80
C ARG A 101 9.62 1.22 16.84
N TYR A 102 9.78 2.00 15.78
CA TYR A 102 8.78 2.18 14.74
C TYR A 102 8.44 0.86 14.04
N ARG A 103 9.45 0.11 13.58
CA ARG A 103 9.24 -1.19 12.91
C ARG A 103 8.57 -2.21 13.85
N ALA A 104 8.96 -2.23 15.13
CA ALA A 104 8.33 -3.09 16.13
C ALA A 104 6.84 -2.74 16.33
N LEU A 105 6.51 -1.44 16.37
CA LEU A 105 5.12 -0.97 16.51
C LEU A 105 4.27 -1.36 15.29
N VAL A 106 4.80 -1.23 14.07
CA VAL A 106 4.14 -1.69 12.84
C VAL A 106 3.88 -3.19 12.89
N LEU A 107 4.93 -4.00 13.18
CA LEU A 107 4.80 -5.47 13.24
C LEU A 107 3.81 -5.93 14.31
N LEU A 108 3.71 -5.22 15.43
CA LEU A 108 2.77 -5.53 16.51
C LEU A 108 1.31 -5.56 16.02
N THR A 109 0.96 -4.72 15.03
CA THR A 109 -0.41 -4.68 14.48
C THR A 109 -0.81 -5.95 13.77
N GLY A 110 0.15 -6.69 13.22
CA GLY A 110 -0.10 -7.95 12.50
C GLY A 110 -0.56 -9.10 13.39
N PHE A 111 -0.33 -9.03 14.72
CA PHE A 111 -0.69 -10.10 15.66
C PHE A 111 -2.11 -10.02 16.20
N ASN A 112 -2.82 -8.92 15.98
CA ASN A 112 -4.18 -8.72 16.49
C ASN A 112 -4.33 -8.93 18.02
N ASP A 113 -3.30 -8.59 18.78
CA ASP A 113 -3.28 -8.70 20.24
C ASP A 113 -3.94 -7.47 20.88
N PRO A 114 -4.83 -7.61 21.87
CA PRO A 114 -5.53 -6.48 22.49
C PRO A 114 -4.59 -5.46 23.14
N ARG A 115 -3.41 -5.87 23.61
CA ARG A 115 -2.39 -4.97 24.20
C ARG A 115 -1.81 -4.00 23.19
N THR A 116 -1.92 -4.28 21.89
CA THR A 116 -1.50 -3.36 20.81
C THR A 116 -2.15 -1.99 20.95
N LYS A 117 -3.42 -1.94 21.39
CA LYS A 117 -4.15 -0.68 21.57
C LYS A 117 -3.51 0.22 22.61
N ASP A 118 -2.98 -0.33 23.69
CA ASP A 118 -2.33 0.44 24.76
C ASP A 118 -0.97 0.97 24.27
N ALA A 119 -0.17 0.14 23.58
CA ALA A 119 1.07 0.58 22.95
C ALA A 119 0.84 1.73 21.95
N MET A 120 -0.25 1.69 21.19
CA MET A 120 -0.64 2.76 20.28
C MET A 120 -1.03 4.05 21.03
N ARG A 121 -1.79 3.96 22.12
CA ARG A 121 -2.11 5.14 22.95
C ARG A 121 -0.88 5.83 23.51
N GLU A 122 0.07 5.05 24.03
CA GLU A 122 1.35 5.56 24.51
C GLU A 122 2.15 6.22 23.40
N SER A 123 2.15 5.64 22.20
CA SER A 123 2.87 6.15 21.03
C SER A 123 2.36 7.50 20.52
N LEU A 124 1.11 7.89 20.80
CA LEU A 124 0.57 9.20 20.44
C LEU A 124 1.29 10.37 21.12
N ALA A 125 1.94 10.14 22.26
CA ALA A 125 2.74 11.15 22.97
C ALA A 125 4.24 11.09 22.63
N SER A 126 4.65 10.22 21.73
CA SER A 126 6.04 10.04 21.36
C SER A 126 6.62 11.29 20.67
N PRO A 127 7.87 11.68 20.96
CA PRO A 127 8.57 12.70 20.17
C PRO A 127 8.91 12.21 18.75
N ASN A 128 8.87 10.90 18.48
CA ASN A 128 9.13 10.33 17.18
C ASN A 128 7.88 10.38 16.31
N ASP A 129 7.93 11.15 15.22
CA ASP A 129 6.83 11.34 14.28
C ASP A 129 6.31 10.04 13.68
N ARG A 130 7.20 9.10 13.36
CA ARG A 130 6.81 7.80 12.80
C ARG A 130 5.96 6.98 13.75
N LEU A 131 6.26 7.01 15.06
CA LEU A 131 5.44 6.33 16.05
C LEU A 131 4.06 6.96 16.18
N ARG A 132 3.97 8.31 16.16
CA ARG A 132 2.68 9.00 16.17
C ARG A 132 1.88 8.71 14.91
N THR A 133 2.50 8.72 13.73
CA THR A 133 1.83 8.37 12.47
C THR A 133 1.22 6.98 12.53
N VAL A 134 1.99 5.95 12.92
CA VAL A 134 1.50 4.57 13.06
C VAL A 134 0.34 4.49 14.06
N ALA A 135 0.44 5.20 15.18
CA ALA A 135 -0.60 5.22 16.19
C ALA A 135 -1.91 5.84 15.67
N TYR A 136 -1.85 6.97 14.94
CA TYR A 136 -3.04 7.55 14.31
C TYR A 136 -3.61 6.63 13.24
N SER A 137 -2.77 6.05 12.36
CA SER A 137 -3.23 5.10 11.35
C SER A 137 -3.86 3.85 11.97
N PHE A 138 -3.37 3.39 13.12
CA PHE A 138 -4.02 2.31 13.87
C PHE A 138 -5.43 2.71 14.33
N PHE A 139 -5.62 3.90 14.89
CA PHE A 139 -6.93 4.39 15.33
C PHE A 139 -7.86 4.75 14.17
N GLU A 140 -7.34 5.03 12.99
CA GLU A 140 -8.14 5.13 11.76
C GLU A 140 -8.90 3.81 11.50
N HIS A 141 -8.22 2.67 11.64
CA HIS A 141 -8.81 1.35 11.41
C HIS A 141 -9.48 0.73 12.65
N ASN A 142 -9.21 1.30 13.83
CA ASN A 142 -9.77 0.85 15.11
C ASN A 142 -10.36 2.07 15.85
N PRO A 143 -11.43 2.70 15.31
CA PRO A 143 -11.95 3.93 15.84
C PRO A 143 -12.38 3.79 17.31
N ASP A 144 -11.94 4.73 18.14
CA ASP A 144 -12.24 4.77 19.56
C ASP A 144 -12.74 6.16 19.94
N ARG A 145 -14.03 6.26 20.29
CA ARG A 145 -14.65 7.52 20.70
C ARG A 145 -13.94 8.19 21.88
N ALA A 146 -13.38 7.41 22.79
CA ALA A 146 -12.65 7.97 23.93
C ALA A 146 -11.43 8.81 23.51
N MET A 147 -10.93 8.63 22.29
CA MET A 147 -9.78 9.35 21.75
C MET A 147 -10.13 10.70 21.12
N VAL A 148 -11.42 11.03 20.90
CA VAL A 148 -11.85 12.25 20.20
C VAL A 148 -11.27 13.51 20.83
N ALA A 149 -11.34 13.64 22.15
CA ALA A 149 -10.83 14.84 22.86
C ALA A 149 -9.31 15.00 22.67
N GLN A 150 -8.57 13.87 22.70
CA GLN A 150 -7.12 13.86 22.47
C GLN A 150 -6.80 14.24 21.02
N PHE A 151 -7.48 13.64 20.03
CA PHE A 151 -7.25 13.93 18.62
C PHE A 151 -7.57 15.39 18.28
N MET A 152 -8.65 15.95 18.84
CA MET A 152 -8.98 17.37 18.71
C MET A 152 -7.88 18.27 19.27
N SER A 153 -7.37 17.94 20.47
CA SER A 153 -6.25 18.69 21.06
C SER A 153 -4.96 18.56 20.24
N SER A 154 -4.73 17.39 19.63
CA SER A 154 -3.58 17.16 18.75
C SER A 154 -3.70 17.91 17.43
N LEU A 155 -4.90 18.04 16.85
CA LEU A 155 -5.13 18.75 15.60
C LEU A 155 -4.65 20.22 15.67
N ASP A 156 -4.81 20.85 16.82
CA ASP A 156 -4.34 22.23 17.03
C ASP A 156 -2.83 22.34 17.30
N LYS A 157 -2.15 21.26 17.68
CA LYS A 157 -0.75 21.27 18.15
C LYS A 157 0.23 20.57 17.22
N GLU A 158 -0.24 19.58 16.46
CA GLU A 158 0.65 18.79 15.58
C GLU A 158 1.15 19.66 14.42
N GLN A 159 2.47 19.74 14.31
CA GLN A 159 3.13 20.53 13.27
C GLN A 159 3.84 19.65 12.23
N ALA A 160 4.04 18.37 12.53
CA ALA A 160 4.73 17.47 11.62
C ALA A 160 3.84 17.18 10.40
N GLU A 161 4.31 17.57 9.23
CA GLU A 161 3.59 17.52 7.96
C GLU A 161 3.07 16.10 7.64
N PHE A 162 3.88 15.06 7.90
CA PHE A 162 3.50 13.68 7.62
C PHE A 162 2.64 13.03 8.72
N VAL A 163 2.53 13.62 9.90
CA VAL A 163 1.68 13.12 11.00
C VAL A 163 0.24 13.65 10.87
N ARG A 164 0.10 14.91 10.46
CA ARG A 164 -1.22 15.57 10.36
C ARG A 164 -2.24 14.83 9.48
N PRO A 165 -1.89 14.28 8.30
CA PRO A 165 -2.81 13.48 7.50
C PRO A 165 -3.34 12.25 8.24
N ALA A 166 -2.48 11.48 8.93
CA ALA A 166 -2.89 10.31 9.69
C ALA A 166 -3.82 10.69 10.87
N LEU A 167 -3.54 11.80 11.56
CA LEU A 167 -4.42 12.34 12.61
C LEU A 167 -5.80 12.71 12.07
N VAL A 168 -5.88 13.39 10.92
CA VAL A 168 -7.15 13.77 10.29
C VAL A 168 -7.94 12.54 9.89
N ARG A 169 -7.30 11.51 9.31
CA ARG A 169 -7.96 10.26 8.94
C ARG A 169 -8.50 9.51 10.16
N ALA A 170 -7.72 9.44 11.25
CA ALA A 170 -8.19 8.88 12.52
C ALA A 170 -9.41 9.61 13.06
N LEU A 171 -9.38 10.95 13.06
CA LEU A 171 -10.49 11.77 13.54
C LEU A 171 -11.74 11.63 12.65
N ALA A 172 -11.57 11.59 11.33
CA ALA A 172 -12.64 11.39 10.35
C ALA A 172 -13.29 10.01 10.50
N SER A 173 -12.50 8.96 10.71
CA SER A 173 -12.98 7.60 10.97
C SER A 173 -13.89 7.54 12.20
N VAL A 174 -13.43 8.11 13.33
CA VAL A 174 -14.27 8.17 14.55
C VAL A 174 -15.51 9.02 14.33
N ALA A 175 -15.39 10.16 13.65
CA ALA A 175 -16.50 11.07 13.38
C ALA A 175 -17.58 10.45 12.47
N ALA A 176 -17.24 9.50 11.63
CA ALA A 176 -18.17 8.78 10.76
C ALA A 176 -19.08 7.82 11.55
N GLY A 177 -18.50 7.08 12.50
CA GLY A 177 -19.19 5.97 13.19
C GLY A 177 -19.82 6.32 14.54
N ALA A 178 -19.52 7.48 15.14
CA ALA A 178 -19.95 7.83 16.49
C ALA A 178 -20.95 9.00 16.51
N GLN A 179 -21.60 9.18 17.67
CA GLN A 179 -22.51 10.30 17.94
C GLN A 179 -22.19 10.93 19.29
N GLY A 180 -22.58 12.19 19.48
CA GLY A 180 -22.41 12.97 20.70
C GLY A 180 -21.83 14.34 20.41
N ASP A 181 -21.85 15.24 21.42
CA ASP A 181 -21.41 16.62 21.27
C ASP A 181 -19.92 16.77 20.96
N ASP A 182 -19.09 15.88 21.50
CA ASP A 182 -17.67 15.75 21.21
C ASP A 182 -17.41 15.42 19.74
N VAL A 183 -18.19 14.48 19.20
CA VAL A 183 -18.14 14.09 17.78
C VAL A 183 -18.66 15.23 16.89
N GLY A 184 -19.71 15.94 17.33
CA GLY A 184 -20.21 17.13 16.63
C GLY A 184 -19.13 18.22 16.49
N ARG A 185 -18.36 18.47 17.56
CA ARG A 185 -17.22 19.41 17.53
C ARG A 185 -16.10 18.91 16.62
N ALA A 186 -15.80 17.59 16.61
CA ALA A 186 -14.81 17.02 15.72
C ALA A 186 -15.20 17.18 14.24
N ARG A 187 -16.47 16.96 13.89
CA ARG A 187 -17.00 17.20 12.53
C ARG A 187 -16.84 18.67 12.12
N GLN A 188 -17.18 19.61 13.01
CA GLN A 188 -16.99 21.04 12.74
C GLN A 188 -15.51 21.41 12.55
N ALA A 189 -14.61 20.82 13.35
CA ALA A 189 -13.18 21.03 13.18
C ALA A 189 -12.68 20.51 11.83
N LEU A 190 -13.05 19.29 11.44
CA LEU A 190 -12.68 18.72 10.14
C LEU A 190 -13.18 19.57 8.96
N VAL A 191 -14.43 20.06 9.01
CA VAL A 191 -14.97 20.98 7.99
C VAL A 191 -14.15 22.27 7.91
N ARG A 192 -13.74 22.82 9.06
CA ARG A 192 -12.90 24.03 9.10
C ARG A 192 -11.54 23.80 8.44
N GLU A 193 -10.93 22.61 8.61
CA GLU A 193 -9.62 22.30 8.03
C GLU A 193 -9.66 22.14 6.50
N VAL A 194 -10.81 21.97 5.87
CA VAL A 194 -10.95 21.95 4.39
C VAL A 194 -10.42 23.24 3.74
N SER A 195 -10.48 24.37 4.46
CA SER A 195 -10.05 25.69 3.96
C SER A 195 -8.83 26.25 4.69
N ARG A 196 -8.15 25.46 5.53
CA ARG A 196 -7.01 25.93 6.36
C ARG A 196 -5.74 25.17 6.08
N GLY A 197 -4.63 25.88 6.03
CA GLY A 197 -3.29 25.32 5.81
C GLY A 197 -2.93 25.19 4.33
N GLU A 198 -1.83 24.50 4.10
CA GLU A 198 -1.28 24.27 2.75
C GLU A 198 -2.13 23.24 1.99
N ASP A 199 -2.07 23.29 0.66
CA ASP A 199 -2.87 22.44 -0.22
C ASP A 199 -2.63 20.95 0.02
N PHE A 200 -1.40 20.54 0.32
CA PHE A 200 -1.08 19.14 0.67
C PHE A 200 -1.91 18.64 1.87
N PHE A 201 -1.99 19.43 2.93
CA PHE A 201 -2.79 19.05 4.11
C PHE A 201 -4.30 19.13 3.83
N ARG A 202 -4.75 20.15 3.09
CA ARG A 202 -6.16 20.30 2.69
C ARG A 202 -6.62 19.14 1.81
N SER A 203 -5.78 18.67 0.87
CA SER A 203 -6.03 17.47 0.07
C SER A 203 -6.27 16.26 0.97
N ALA A 204 -5.39 16.00 1.95
CA ALA A 204 -5.56 14.89 2.91
C ALA A 204 -6.86 14.99 3.73
N VAL A 205 -7.29 16.21 4.12
CA VAL A 205 -8.58 16.44 4.80
C VAL A 205 -9.73 16.09 3.86
N ILE A 206 -9.71 16.58 2.63
CA ILE A 206 -10.75 16.37 1.62
C ILE A 206 -10.88 14.86 1.29
N GLU A 207 -9.76 14.17 1.10
CA GLU A 207 -9.73 12.73 0.87
C GLU A 207 -10.34 11.96 2.06
N ALA A 208 -9.92 12.27 3.28
CA ALA A 208 -10.46 11.64 4.49
C ALA A 208 -11.98 11.82 4.60
N LEU A 209 -12.48 13.02 4.34
CA LEU A 209 -13.92 13.32 4.35
C LEU A 209 -14.69 12.53 3.29
N GLY A 210 -14.11 12.34 2.11
CA GLY A 210 -14.66 11.50 1.05
C GLY A 210 -14.67 10.02 1.47
N ASP A 211 -13.54 9.48 1.90
CA ASP A 211 -13.37 8.07 2.27
C ASP A 211 -14.31 7.65 3.40
N TYR A 212 -14.53 8.52 4.37
CA TYR A 212 -15.45 8.29 5.49
C TYR A 212 -16.88 8.78 5.24
N LYS A 213 -17.23 9.11 3.99
CA LYS A 213 -18.58 9.49 3.56
C LYS A 213 -19.19 10.60 4.42
N ALA A 214 -18.41 11.65 4.69
CA ALA A 214 -18.71 12.74 5.61
C ALA A 214 -19.80 13.68 5.04
N GLN A 215 -21.06 13.29 5.12
CA GLN A 215 -22.22 14.09 4.66
C GLN A 215 -22.22 15.51 5.25
N TYR A 216 -21.71 15.66 6.48
CA TYR A 216 -21.62 16.95 7.17
C TYR A 216 -20.63 17.94 6.53
N ALA A 217 -19.76 17.46 5.63
CA ALA A 217 -18.79 18.29 4.91
C ALA A 217 -19.24 18.64 3.47
N PHE A 218 -20.41 18.19 3.04
CA PHE A 218 -20.90 18.32 1.66
C PHE A 218 -20.80 19.75 1.11
N ASP A 219 -21.27 20.75 1.86
CA ASP A 219 -21.29 22.14 1.39
C ASP A 219 -19.86 22.72 1.27
N ALA A 220 -18.97 22.40 2.21
CA ALA A 220 -17.58 22.84 2.18
C ALA A 220 -16.84 22.21 0.99
N LEU A 221 -17.02 20.92 0.73
CA LEU A 221 -16.44 20.23 -0.41
C LEU A 221 -17.00 20.75 -1.73
N THR A 222 -18.30 21.03 -1.80
CA THR A 222 -18.95 21.67 -2.97
C THR A 222 -18.35 23.05 -3.25
N ALA A 223 -18.04 23.83 -2.21
CA ALA A 223 -17.39 25.13 -2.38
C ALA A 223 -15.99 24.99 -2.99
N VAL A 224 -15.18 24.03 -2.50
CA VAL A 224 -13.84 23.76 -3.06
C VAL A 224 -13.91 23.25 -4.49
N ALA A 225 -14.81 22.31 -4.79
CA ALA A 225 -14.97 21.74 -6.15
C ALA A 225 -15.33 22.81 -7.21
N LYS A 226 -15.97 23.91 -6.82
CA LYS A 226 -16.30 25.04 -7.70
C LYS A 226 -15.14 26.00 -7.96
N LEU A 227 -14.08 25.92 -7.18
CA LEU A 227 -12.89 26.74 -7.37
C LEU A 227 -11.99 26.09 -8.40
N ASP A 228 -11.49 26.90 -9.33
CA ASP A 228 -10.41 26.47 -10.23
C ASP A 228 -9.09 26.46 -9.42
N GLY A 229 -8.51 25.29 -9.28
CA GLY A 229 -7.31 25.11 -8.48
C GLY A 229 -6.92 23.66 -8.22
N PRO A 230 -5.81 23.43 -7.49
CA PRO A 230 -5.19 22.10 -7.33
C PRO A 230 -6.03 21.12 -6.50
N LEU A 231 -7.07 21.58 -5.79
CA LEU A 231 -7.94 20.72 -4.95
C LEU A 231 -9.30 20.44 -5.59
N GLN A 232 -9.53 20.88 -6.84
CA GLN A 232 -10.81 20.72 -7.50
C GLN A 232 -11.15 19.25 -7.76
N ASP A 233 -10.19 18.47 -8.23
CA ASP A 233 -10.33 17.05 -8.50
C ASP A 233 -10.48 16.22 -7.22
N ASP A 234 -9.74 16.51 -6.16
CA ASP A 234 -9.89 15.89 -4.84
C ASP A 234 -11.30 16.12 -4.28
N ALA A 235 -11.77 17.36 -4.34
CA ALA A 235 -13.10 17.72 -3.85
C ALA A 235 -14.21 17.07 -4.68
N ALA A 236 -14.05 17.02 -6.01
CA ALA A 236 -14.98 16.33 -6.89
C ALA A 236 -15.07 14.84 -6.56
N LEU A 237 -13.91 14.17 -6.40
CA LEU A 237 -13.85 12.76 -6.03
C LEU A 237 -14.45 12.50 -4.65
N ALA A 238 -14.17 13.35 -3.67
CA ALA A 238 -14.74 13.27 -2.32
C ALA A 238 -16.28 13.36 -2.34
N LEU A 239 -16.86 14.28 -3.15
CA LEU A 239 -18.31 14.38 -3.34
C LEU A 239 -18.90 13.09 -3.91
N GLY A 240 -18.22 12.47 -4.89
CA GLY A 240 -18.61 11.17 -5.43
C GLY A 240 -18.59 10.06 -4.37
N LYS A 241 -17.52 9.97 -3.58
CA LYS A 241 -17.38 8.98 -2.50
C LYS A 241 -18.42 9.16 -1.39
N ILE A 242 -18.83 10.40 -1.07
CA ILE A 242 -19.91 10.68 -0.13
C ILE A 242 -21.24 10.07 -0.59
N GLY A 243 -21.49 10.02 -1.90
CA GLY A 243 -22.66 9.36 -2.46
C GLY A 243 -23.94 10.24 -2.45
N ASP A 244 -23.83 11.53 -2.20
CA ASP A 244 -24.98 12.45 -2.20
C ASP A 244 -25.25 12.97 -3.63
N LYS A 245 -26.39 12.58 -4.22
CA LYS A 245 -26.77 12.95 -5.58
C LYS A 245 -26.94 14.45 -5.81
N ARG A 246 -27.05 15.27 -4.76
CA ARG A 246 -27.04 16.73 -4.90
C ARG A 246 -25.73 17.26 -5.52
N ALA A 247 -24.66 16.47 -5.48
CA ALA A 247 -23.39 16.81 -6.13
C ALA A 247 -23.46 16.84 -7.65
N LEU A 248 -24.42 16.15 -8.28
CA LEU A 248 -24.50 15.99 -9.74
C LEU A 248 -24.53 17.31 -10.50
N ASP A 249 -25.30 18.30 -10.05
CA ASP A 249 -25.37 19.61 -10.71
C ASP A 249 -24.01 20.33 -10.68
N THR A 250 -23.29 20.24 -9.56
CA THR A 250 -21.95 20.80 -9.42
C THR A 250 -20.96 20.04 -10.29
N LEU A 251 -20.94 18.70 -10.24
CA LEU A 251 -20.03 17.86 -11.03
C LEU A 251 -20.26 18.06 -12.53
N ALA A 252 -21.51 18.11 -13.00
CA ALA A 252 -21.83 18.39 -14.39
C ALA A 252 -21.45 19.82 -14.83
N ALA A 253 -21.51 20.80 -13.93
CA ALA A 253 -21.07 22.16 -14.22
C ALA A 253 -19.55 22.24 -14.38
N ILE A 254 -18.78 21.70 -13.43
CA ILE A 254 -17.32 21.73 -13.50
C ILE A 254 -16.76 20.82 -14.61
N GLN A 255 -17.42 19.73 -14.95
CA GLN A 255 -16.99 18.84 -16.04
C GLN A 255 -16.84 19.59 -17.38
N ARG A 256 -17.66 20.64 -17.61
CA ARG A 256 -17.59 21.44 -18.85
C ARG A 256 -16.40 22.38 -18.91
N THR A 257 -15.81 22.76 -17.79
CA THR A 257 -14.79 23.79 -17.68
C THR A 257 -13.47 23.31 -17.08
N ALA A 258 -13.47 22.22 -16.33
CA ALA A 258 -12.29 21.69 -15.67
C ALA A 258 -11.18 21.32 -16.67
N PRO A 259 -9.93 21.51 -16.31
CA PRO A 259 -8.78 21.11 -17.13
C PRO A 259 -8.73 19.59 -17.33
N ARG A 260 -8.08 19.16 -18.42
CA ARG A 260 -8.03 17.74 -18.79
C ARG A 260 -7.57 16.79 -17.66
N PRO A 261 -6.57 17.12 -16.85
CA PRO A 261 -6.13 16.23 -15.77
C PRO A 261 -7.21 16.00 -14.69
N ALA A 262 -8.11 16.94 -14.45
CA ALA A 262 -9.19 16.80 -13.48
C ALA A 262 -10.41 15.99 -14.02
N GLN A 263 -10.56 15.84 -15.34
CA GLN A 263 -11.69 15.14 -15.94
C GLN A 263 -11.87 13.68 -15.46
N PRO A 264 -10.80 12.86 -15.29
CA PRO A 264 -10.94 11.51 -14.77
C PRO A 264 -11.53 11.46 -13.36
N ALA A 265 -11.13 12.37 -12.47
CA ALA A 265 -11.68 12.42 -11.11
C ALA A 265 -13.17 12.77 -11.10
N ILE A 266 -13.59 13.73 -11.96
CA ILE A 266 -14.99 14.13 -12.11
C ILE A 266 -15.82 12.96 -12.70
N ALA A 267 -15.32 12.29 -13.74
CA ALA A 267 -15.96 11.10 -14.31
C ALA A 267 -16.13 9.98 -13.28
N THR A 268 -15.07 9.75 -12.47
CA THR A 268 -15.10 8.79 -11.36
C THR A 268 -16.17 9.17 -10.33
N ALA A 269 -16.23 10.45 -9.94
CA ALA A 269 -17.23 10.95 -8.99
C ALA A 269 -18.67 10.75 -9.46
N ILE A 270 -18.94 11.02 -10.74
CA ILE A 270 -20.28 10.83 -11.33
C ILE A 270 -20.64 9.33 -11.37
N CYS A 271 -19.69 8.45 -11.72
CA CYS A 271 -19.88 7.01 -11.67
C CYS A 271 -20.18 6.52 -10.25
N LEU A 272 -19.47 7.01 -9.22
CA LEU A 272 -19.72 6.67 -7.80
C LEU A 272 -21.12 7.11 -7.31
N LEU A 273 -21.79 8.03 -8.03
CA LEU A 273 -23.17 8.42 -7.79
C LEU A 273 -24.19 7.59 -8.57
N ASP A 274 -23.78 6.48 -9.17
CA ASP A 274 -24.59 5.58 -9.99
C ASP A 274 -25.23 6.26 -11.23
N VAL A 275 -24.50 7.20 -11.84
CA VAL A 275 -24.96 7.88 -13.05
C VAL A 275 -24.05 7.56 -14.22
N ASN A 276 -24.60 6.89 -15.24
CA ASN A 276 -23.87 6.51 -16.47
C ASN A 276 -22.50 5.88 -16.21
N CYS A 277 -22.38 5.05 -15.17
CA CYS A 277 -21.10 4.54 -14.69
C CYS A 277 -20.34 3.76 -15.76
N GLU A 278 -21.02 2.95 -16.58
CA GLU A 278 -20.40 2.22 -17.69
C GLU A 278 -19.67 3.16 -18.67
N SER A 279 -20.31 4.27 -19.06
CA SER A 279 -19.70 5.25 -19.95
C SER A 279 -18.50 5.96 -19.32
N HIS A 280 -18.60 6.30 -18.04
CA HIS A 280 -17.49 6.94 -17.32
C HIS A 280 -16.32 5.99 -17.11
N GLN A 281 -16.58 4.72 -16.79
CA GLN A 281 -15.54 3.70 -16.69
C GLN A 281 -14.86 3.46 -18.04
N SER A 282 -15.62 3.37 -19.14
CA SER A 282 -15.08 3.27 -20.50
C SER A 282 -14.20 4.47 -20.84
N TYR A 283 -14.62 5.68 -20.48
CA TYR A 283 -13.82 6.89 -20.65
C TYR A 283 -12.46 6.80 -19.90
N LEU A 284 -12.43 6.30 -18.67
CA LEU A 284 -11.19 6.11 -17.91
C LEU A 284 -10.25 5.09 -18.59
N VAL A 285 -10.79 3.97 -19.05
CA VAL A 285 -10.05 2.93 -19.79
C VAL A 285 -9.48 3.48 -21.11
N ASP A 286 -10.28 4.22 -21.87
CA ASP A 286 -9.84 4.80 -23.14
C ASP A 286 -8.81 5.93 -22.92
N THR A 287 -8.94 6.67 -21.81
CA THR A 287 -7.93 7.66 -21.39
C THR A 287 -6.59 6.99 -21.07
N LEU A 288 -6.58 5.85 -20.38
CA LEU A 288 -5.35 5.08 -20.16
C LEU A 288 -4.72 4.63 -21.48
N LYS A 289 -5.50 4.03 -22.38
CA LYS A 289 -5.03 3.57 -23.70
C LYS A 289 -4.50 4.72 -24.57
N PHE A 290 -5.16 5.88 -24.51
CA PHE A 290 -4.71 7.08 -25.20
C PHE A 290 -3.36 7.57 -24.65
N SER A 291 -3.26 7.70 -23.34
CA SER A 291 -2.08 8.24 -22.67
C SER A 291 -0.85 7.30 -22.80
N ASP A 292 -1.07 5.98 -22.85
CA ASP A 292 -0.03 5.00 -23.12
C ASP A 292 0.64 5.21 -24.50
N LYS A 293 -0.16 5.60 -25.50
CA LYS A 293 0.31 5.84 -26.87
C LYS A 293 0.83 7.26 -27.11
N ASN A 294 0.62 8.16 -26.17
CA ASN A 294 0.92 9.58 -26.31
C ASN A 294 1.79 10.08 -25.15
N PRO A 295 3.12 9.94 -25.23
CA PRO A 295 4.04 10.48 -24.23
C PRO A 295 3.81 12.00 -24.05
N GLY A 296 3.70 12.46 -22.84
CA GLY A 296 3.35 13.86 -22.50
C GLY A 296 2.01 14.02 -21.82
N PHE A 297 1.18 12.95 -21.77
CA PHE A 297 -0.09 12.92 -21.04
C PHE A 297 0.00 12.13 -19.73
N GLN A 298 1.13 12.22 -19.03
CA GLN A 298 1.42 11.43 -17.81
C GLN A 298 0.48 11.78 -16.65
N GLU A 299 0.09 13.04 -16.51
CA GLU A 299 -0.87 13.49 -15.48
C GLU A 299 -2.25 12.86 -15.74
N LEU A 300 -2.69 12.88 -16.99
CA LEU A 300 -3.95 12.27 -17.39
C LEU A 300 -3.94 10.75 -17.18
N LEU A 301 -2.81 10.10 -17.46
CA LEU A 301 -2.59 8.68 -17.20
C LEU A 301 -2.75 8.34 -15.71
N ARG A 302 -2.06 9.10 -14.83
CA ARG A 302 -2.15 8.91 -13.38
C ARG A 302 -3.57 9.14 -12.87
N ALA A 303 -4.22 10.22 -13.32
CA ALA A 303 -5.58 10.55 -12.92
C ALA A 303 -6.60 9.45 -13.34
N ALA A 304 -6.46 8.88 -14.55
CA ALA A 304 -7.33 7.82 -15.01
C ALA A 304 -7.09 6.49 -14.25
N ALA A 305 -5.82 6.15 -13.96
CA ALA A 305 -5.48 4.98 -13.14
C ALA A 305 -6.02 5.13 -11.70
N ALA A 306 -5.84 6.30 -11.09
CA ALA A 306 -6.38 6.61 -9.76
C ALA A 306 -7.92 6.55 -9.75
N GLY A 307 -8.59 7.03 -10.81
CA GLY A 307 -10.03 6.94 -10.96
C GLY A 307 -10.53 5.50 -11.00
N LEU A 308 -9.91 4.63 -11.81
CA LEU A 308 -10.23 3.19 -11.82
C LEU A 308 -9.94 2.55 -10.45
N GLY A 309 -8.84 2.93 -9.80
CA GLY A 309 -8.53 2.50 -8.44
C GLY A 309 -9.63 2.86 -7.45
N ALA A 310 -10.13 4.10 -7.49
CA ALA A 310 -11.21 4.57 -6.62
C ALA A 310 -12.53 3.82 -6.87
N LEU A 311 -12.87 3.54 -8.13
CA LEU A 311 -14.03 2.71 -8.48
C LEU A 311 -13.86 1.28 -7.94
N ALA A 312 -12.68 0.69 -8.10
CA ALA A 312 -12.39 -0.65 -7.60
C ALA A 312 -12.46 -0.71 -6.06
N VAL A 313 -11.96 0.30 -5.35
CA VAL A 313 -12.10 0.42 -3.88
C VAL A 313 -13.58 0.46 -3.48
N ALA A 314 -14.41 1.15 -4.27
CA ALA A 314 -15.86 1.20 -4.07
C ALA A 314 -16.60 -0.10 -4.42
N GLY A 315 -15.93 -1.09 -5.02
CA GLY A 315 -16.49 -2.41 -5.33
C GLY A 315 -16.73 -2.71 -6.81
N HIS A 316 -16.37 -1.81 -7.73
CA HIS A 316 -16.49 -2.05 -9.16
C HIS A 316 -15.39 -3.02 -9.64
N ALA A 317 -15.73 -4.29 -9.75
CA ALA A 317 -14.76 -5.36 -10.08
C ALA A 317 -14.15 -5.18 -11.48
N GLU A 318 -14.91 -4.67 -12.43
CA GLU A 318 -14.46 -4.41 -13.80
C GLU A 318 -13.35 -3.33 -13.84
N ALA A 319 -13.39 -2.36 -12.93
CA ALA A 319 -12.34 -1.35 -12.82
C ALA A 319 -11.01 -1.96 -12.30
N ALA A 320 -11.08 -2.85 -11.33
CA ALA A 320 -9.91 -3.61 -10.88
C ALA A 320 -9.34 -4.51 -11.98
N GLN A 321 -10.21 -5.20 -12.72
CA GLN A 321 -9.82 -6.04 -13.85
C GLN A 321 -9.14 -5.22 -14.94
N ALA A 322 -9.67 -4.03 -15.28
CA ALA A 322 -9.07 -3.13 -16.28
C ALA A 322 -7.66 -2.69 -15.89
N LEU A 323 -7.40 -2.40 -14.61
CA LEU A 323 -6.05 -2.07 -14.11
C LEU A 323 -5.07 -3.22 -14.34
N VAL A 324 -5.49 -4.46 -14.15
CA VAL A 324 -4.65 -5.65 -14.37
C VAL A 324 -4.45 -5.89 -15.87
N ASP A 325 -5.52 -5.90 -16.66
CA ASP A 325 -5.48 -6.22 -18.10
C ASP A 325 -4.63 -5.23 -18.89
N LEU A 326 -4.64 -3.96 -18.50
CA LEU A 326 -3.81 -2.92 -19.09
C LEU A 326 -2.42 -2.84 -18.47
N GLY A 327 -2.29 -3.04 -17.16
CA GLY A 327 -1.04 -2.89 -16.43
C GLY A 327 -0.05 -4.03 -16.68
N VAL A 328 -0.53 -5.28 -16.76
CA VAL A 328 0.34 -6.46 -16.97
C VAL A 328 1.16 -6.37 -18.27
N PRO A 329 0.60 -6.06 -19.44
CA PRO A 329 1.37 -5.94 -20.68
C PRO A 329 2.15 -4.63 -20.80
N SER A 330 1.84 -3.62 -20.00
CA SER A 330 2.46 -2.29 -20.10
C SER A 330 3.88 -2.23 -19.54
N LYS A 331 4.62 -1.21 -19.97
CA LYS A 331 5.94 -0.84 -19.46
C LYS A 331 5.89 0.55 -18.84
N ASP A 332 6.92 0.93 -18.10
CA ASP A 332 7.04 2.29 -17.61
C ASP A 332 7.17 3.29 -18.78
N PRO A 333 6.60 4.48 -18.63
CA PRO A 333 5.98 5.05 -17.42
C PRO A 333 4.50 4.70 -17.22
N THR A 334 3.88 3.94 -18.11
CA THR A 334 2.45 3.59 -18.06
C THR A 334 2.13 2.55 -16.99
N ARG A 335 3.05 1.62 -16.75
CA ARG A 335 2.88 0.51 -15.80
C ARG A 335 2.76 0.98 -14.34
N ALA A 336 3.63 1.90 -13.92
CA ALA A 336 3.71 2.33 -12.51
C ALA A 336 2.39 2.92 -11.97
N PRO A 337 1.65 3.82 -12.64
CA PRO A 337 0.36 4.31 -12.14
C PRO A 337 -0.70 3.22 -11.96
N MET A 338 -0.75 2.22 -12.84
CA MET A 338 -1.70 1.11 -12.72
C MET A 338 -1.31 0.15 -11.60
N SER A 339 -0.02 -0.10 -11.44
CA SER A 339 0.56 -0.87 -10.35
C SER A 339 0.23 -0.23 -8.99
N LEU A 340 0.44 1.08 -8.85
CA LEU A 340 0.13 1.86 -7.65
C LEU A 340 -1.38 1.83 -7.33
N ALA A 341 -2.23 2.06 -8.34
CA ALA A 341 -3.69 2.00 -8.17
C ALA A 341 -4.14 0.61 -7.73
N LEU A 342 -3.61 -0.47 -8.32
CA LEU A 342 -3.92 -1.84 -7.93
C LEU A 342 -3.48 -2.14 -6.49
N ALA A 343 -2.31 -1.68 -6.07
CA ALA A 343 -1.82 -1.82 -4.70
C ALA A 343 -2.73 -1.07 -3.71
N THR A 344 -3.16 0.14 -4.04
CA THR A 344 -4.15 0.89 -3.24
C THR A 344 -5.47 0.11 -3.11
N VAL A 345 -5.96 -0.49 -4.20
CA VAL A 345 -7.14 -1.36 -4.15
C VAL A 345 -6.93 -2.54 -3.20
N ALA A 346 -5.75 -3.17 -3.25
CA ALA A 346 -5.45 -4.31 -2.37
C ALA A 346 -5.45 -3.93 -0.88
N LEU A 347 -4.95 -2.75 -0.53
CA LEU A 347 -4.96 -2.26 0.85
C LEU A 347 -6.35 -1.81 1.32
N ARG A 348 -7.15 -1.17 0.45
CA ARG A 348 -8.45 -0.59 0.82
C ARG A 348 -9.64 -1.55 0.59
N ASN A 349 -9.53 -2.48 -0.35
CA ASN A 349 -10.54 -3.51 -0.65
C ASN A 349 -9.87 -4.87 -0.90
N THR A 350 -9.20 -5.40 0.13
CA THR A 350 -8.54 -6.72 0.10
C THR A 350 -9.46 -7.84 -0.39
N PRO A 351 -10.75 -7.94 0.03
CA PRO A 351 -11.64 -9.00 -0.45
C PRO A 351 -11.84 -8.99 -1.97
N LEU A 352 -12.02 -7.80 -2.58
CA LEU A 352 -12.16 -7.67 -4.02
C LEU A 352 -10.89 -8.13 -4.74
N THR A 353 -9.73 -7.67 -4.29
CA THR A 353 -8.43 -8.05 -4.86
C THR A 353 -8.22 -9.56 -4.80
N MET A 354 -8.51 -10.20 -3.67
CA MET A 354 -8.38 -11.65 -3.54
C MET A 354 -9.33 -12.39 -4.48
N ALA A 355 -10.61 -11.98 -4.54
CA ALA A 355 -11.59 -12.59 -5.44
C ALA A 355 -11.21 -12.44 -6.93
N MET A 356 -10.62 -11.32 -7.30
CA MET A 356 -10.09 -11.08 -8.65
C MET A 356 -8.91 -12.00 -8.95
N LEU A 357 -7.89 -12.02 -8.07
CA LEU A 357 -6.68 -12.85 -8.27
C LEU A 357 -7.00 -14.36 -8.28
N GLU A 358 -7.97 -14.82 -7.49
CA GLU A 358 -8.39 -16.24 -7.49
C GLU A 358 -8.91 -16.68 -8.87
N LYS A 359 -9.58 -15.79 -9.59
CA LYS A 359 -10.24 -16.07 -10.87
C LYS A 359 -9.39 -15.71 -12.08
N HIS A 360 -8.38 -14.85 -11.91
CA HIS A 360 -7.59 -14.32 -13.03
C HIS A 360 -6.69 -15.37 -13.66
N PRO A 361 -6.77 -15.65 -14.98
CA PRO A 361 -5.95 -16.68 -15.65
C PRO A 361 -4.45 -16.36 -15.60
N GLY A 362 -4.07 -15.09 -15.66
CA GLY A 362 -2.69 -14.59 -15.56
C GLY A 362 -2.28 -14.13 -14.16
N ARG A 363 -2.82 -14.73 -13.10
CA ARG A 363 -2.67 -14.26 -11.72
C ARG A 363 -1.24 -14.03 -11.26
N GLU A 364 -0.27 -14.80 -11.75
CA GLU A 364 1.13 -14.62 -11.37
C GLU A 364 1.68 -13.27 -11.85
N ASN A 365 1.35 -12.86 -13.07
CA ASN A 365 1.74 -11.56 -13.60
C ASN A 365 0.97 -10.41 -12.92
N ALA A 366 -0.29 -10.64 -12.57
CA ALA A 366 -1.06 -9.69 -11.78
C ALA A 366 -0.48 -9.48 -10.37
N ILE A 367 0.04 -10.55 -9.74
CA ILE A 367 0.74 -10.46 -8.45
C ILE A 367 2.08 -9.73 -8.60
N VAL A 368 2.80 -9.91 -9.70
CA VAL A 368 4.03 -9.13 -9.97
C VAL A 368 3.70 -7.64 -10.10
N LEU A 369 2.64 -7.29 -10.86
CA LEU A 369 2.16 -5.91 -10.96
C LEU A 369 1.79 -5.34 -9.59
N LEU A 370 1.09 -6.12 -8.77
CA LEU A 370 0.73 -5.74 -7.40
C LEU A 370 1.97 -5.51 -6.53
N ALA A 371 2.99 -6.37 -6.61
CA ALA A 371 4.23 -6.24 -5.85
C ALA A 371 4.97 -4.95 -6.18
N GLU A 372 5.08 -4.58 -7.45
CA GLU A 372 5.66 -3.31 -7.88
C GLU A 372 4.92 -2.11 -7.27
N GLY A 373 3.58 -2.18 -7.16
CA GLY A 373 2.79 -1.13 -6.51
C GLY A 373 3.02 -1.07 -5.00
N PHE A 374 3.16 -2.22 -4.33
CA PHE A 374 3.49 -2.27 -2.91
C PHE A 374 4.87 -1.65 -2.61
N ASP A 375 5.84 -1.80 -3.52
CA ASP A 375 7.16 -1.18 -3.37
C ASP A 375 7.12 0.35 -3.44
N MET A 376 6.13 0.92 -4.13
CA MET A 376 5.93 2.36 -4.27
C MET A 376 5.13 2.99 -3.12
N LEU A 377 4.36 2.21 -2.35
CA LEU A 377 3.53 2.72 -1.26
C LEU A 377 4.35 2.86 0.04
N GLU A 378 4.15 3.95 0.75
CA GLU A 378 4.72 4.21 2.09
C GLU A 378 3.72 3.96 3.24
N GLU A 379 2.71 3.13 3.01
CA GLU A 379 1.64 2.82 3.95
C GLU A 379 1.96 1.56 4.79
N ASP A 380 2.97 1.65 5.65
CA ASP A 380 3.52 0.48 6.35
C ASP A 380 2.51 -0.26 7.24
N LEU A 381 1.58 0.46 7.90
CA LEU A 381 0.55 -0.18 8.72
C LEU A 381 -0.46 -0.94 7.84
N ASP A 382 -0.93 -0.34 6.75
CA ASP A 382 -1.88 -0.98 5.86
C ASP A 382 -1.27 -2.18 5.15
N LYS A 383 0.00 -2.09 4.75
CA LYS A 383 0.75 -3.25 4.25
C LYS A 383 0.82 -4.36 5.30
N GLU A 384 1.15 -4.03 6.57
CA GLU A 384 1.21 -5.05 7.62
C GLU A 384 -0.15 -5.71 7.87
N ARG A 385 -1.25 -4.96 7.79
CA ARG A 385 -2.61 -5.52 7.86
C ARG A 385 -2.88 -6.49 6.71
N PHE A 386 -2.50 -6.12 5.48
CA PHE A 386 -2.61 -6.98 4.30
C PHE A 386 -1.76 -8.24 4.45
N PHE A 387 -0.52 -8.10 4.91
CA PHE A 387 0.40 -9.22 5.16
C PHE A 387 -0.13 -10.16 6.23
N ALA A 388 -0.64 -9.61 7.32
CA ALA A 388 -1.25 -10.41 8.39
C ALA A 388 -2.51 -11.14 7.93
N PHE A 389 -3.37 -10.50 7.12
CA PHE A 389 -4.53 -11.15 6.50
C PHE A 389 -4.09 -12.31 5.60
N THR A 390 -3.14 -12.07 4.70
CA THR A 390 -2.66 -13.07 3.74
C THR A 390 -2.06 -14.28 4.46
N ARG A 391 -1.22 -14.05 5.49
CA ARG A 391 -0.57 -15.11 6.24
C ARG A 391 -1.57 -15.93 7.08
N ARG A 392 -2.50 -15.28 7.77
CA ARG A 392 -3.57 -15.98 8.51
C ARG A 392 -4.43 -16.83 7.58
N THR A 393 -4.82 -16.28 6.43
CA THR A 393 -5.58 -17.02 5.42
C THR A 393 -4.79 -18.23 4.92
N TYR A 394 -3.47 -18.11 4.73
CA TYR A 394 -2.60 -19.23 4.39
C TYR A 394 -2.62 -20.33 5.44
N TRP A 395 -2.43 -19.97 6.71
CA TRP A 395 -2.40 -20.93 7.82
C TRP A 395 -3.74 -21.60 8.10
N GLU A 396 -4.83 -20.90 7.94
CA GLU A 396 -6.18 -21.38 8.18
C GLU A 396 -6.77 -22.17 7.00
N SER A 397 -6.21 -22.02 5.80
CA SER A 397 -6.71 -22.70 4.61
C SER A 397 -6.18 -24.12 4.50
N PRO A 398 -7.05 -25.13 4.21
CA PRO A 398 -6.62 -26.49 3.88
C PRO A 398 -5.61 -26.53 2.72
N ASP A 399 -4.68 -27.51 2.77
CA ASP A 399 -3.57 -27.63 1.80
C ASP A 399 -4.02 -27.80 0.35
N ASN A 400 -5.18 -28.38 0.11
CA ASN A 400 -5.71 -28.69 -1.21
C ASN A 400 -6.53 -27.55 -1.85
N LEU A 401 -6.71 -26.42 -1.16
CA LEU A 401 -7.51 -25.32 -1.70
C LEU A 401 -6.69 -24.37 -2.58
N PRO A 402 -7.22 -23.93 -3.74
CA PRO A 402 -6.57 -22.94 -4.61
C PRO A 402 -6.21 -21.64 -3.88
N ARG A 403 -7.01 -21.26 -2.89
CA ARG A 403 -6.80 -20.08 -2.06
C ARG A 403 -5.47 -20.13 -1.28
N ARG A 404 -5.13 -21.30 -0.70
CA ARG A 404 -3.86 -21.46 0.00
C ARG A 404 -2.67 -21.27 -0.94
N ALA A 405 -2.74 -21.83 -2.15
CA ALA A 405 -1.70 -21.65 -3.17
C ALA A 405 -1.58 -20.18 -3.60
N LEU A 406 -2.69 -19.45 -3.72
CA LEU A 406 -2.67 -18.00 -4.00
C LEU A 406 -1.98 -17.25 -2.87
N MET A 407 -2.32 -17.51 -1.60
CA MET A 407 -1.69 -16.85 -0.45
C MET A 407 -0.19 -17.14 -0.42
N GLN A 408 0.23 -18.38 -0.69
CA GLN A 408 1.65 -18.74 -0.76
C GLN A 408 2.39 -17.95 -1.86
N THR A 409 1.77 -17.78 -3.02
CA THR A 409 2.34 -17.00 -4.12
C THR A 409 2.48 -15.52 -3.74
N LEU A 410 1.45 -14.94 -3.09
CA LEU A 410 1.48 -13.56 -2.59
C LEU A 410 2.62 -13.37 -1.57
N ILE A 411 2.70 -14.24 -0.56
CA ILE A 411 3.77 -14.17 0.46
C ILE A 411 5.15 -14.21 -0.19
N GLY A 412 5.35 -15.10 -1.16
CA GLY A 412 6.64 -15.25 -1.84
C GLY A 412 7.00 -14.09 -2.77
N LYS A 413 6.01 -13.50 -3.45
CA LYS A 413 6.25 -12.43 -4.43
C LYS A 413 6.36 -11.05 -3.79
N LEU A 414 5.59 -10.79 -2.74
CA LEU A 414 5.65 -9.55 -1.95
C LEU A 414 6.76 -9.59 -0.88
N ASP A 415 7.39 -10.72 -0.70
CA ASP A 415 8.58 -10.94 0.15
C ASP A 415 8.41 -10.51 1.61
N PHE A 416 7.30 -10.91 2.28
CA PHE A 416 7.00 -10.53 3.66
C PHE A 416 6.90 -11.68 4.67
#